data_a3a06d6bd6301b4a3cd0c7381c482feb
#
_entry.id   a3a06d6bd6301b4a3cd0c7381c482feb
#
_cell.length_a   1.000
_cell.length_b   1.000
_cell.length_c   1.000
_cell.angle_alpha   90.00
_cell.angle_beta   90.00
_cell.angle_gamma   90.00
#
_symmetry.space_group_name_H-M   'P 1'
#
loop_
_entity.id
_entity.type
_entity.pdbx_description
1 polymer ?
#
loop_
_entity_poly.entity_id
_entity_poly.type
_entity_poly.pdbx_seq_one_letter_code
_entity_poly.pdbx_strand_id
1 'polypeptide(L)'
;SMTETLIFGKNKFDRMDMAFVSKISSMNYGTHHRVILIGFQKQKTERILQNIQRILKDAYGIMLTTVWQNLIIGILPESQIDVGSIKEVYHGIEKETGELKIAVSTIKCRLEESNQGFQEAVRTYDMIDTMRKYSEKIMLYEDLGIFGLLYDLKEPTVFEAYYKGVFQELWHYDEIHETHLFETLECYFRNECDKQKTAKELFIHENTLRYRIHQIEETMDKDLKNVNVITDIVTALKVRRMMQILDNV
;
A
#
# COMPACT_ATOMS: atom_id res chain seq x y z
N SER A 1 -16.82 11.53 18.60
CA SER A 1 -17.95 11.12 17.73
C SER A 1 -18.06 9.61 17.68
N MET A 2 -19.19 9.08 17.23
CA MET A 2 -19.38 7.63 17.07
C MET A 2 -18.42 7.05 16.05
N THR A 3 -18.17 7.74 14.98
CA THR A 3 -17.16 7.35 13.97
C THR A 3 -15.79 7.16 14.63
N GLU A 4 -15.41 8.03 15.55
CA GLU A 4 -14.17 7.89 16.32
C GLU A 4 -14.17 6.66 17.21
N THR A 5 -15.28 6.33 17.86
CA THR A 5 -15.39 5.11 18.66
C THR A 5 -15.23 3.84 17.82
N LEU A 6 -15.85 3.78 16.65
CA LEU A 6 -15.71 2.67 15.72
C LEU A 6 -14.27 2.52 15.18
N ILE A 7 -13.63 3.64 14.90
CA ILE A 7 -12.31 3.69 14.28
C ILE A 7 -11.17 3.49 15.30
N PHE A 8 -11.25 4.15 16.46
CA PHE A 8 -10.17 4.17 17.46
C PHE A 8 -10.34 3.16 18.59
N GLY A 9 -11.43 2.38 18.61
CA GLY A 9 -11.61 1.29 19.56
C GLY A 9 -11.71 1.72 21.03
N LYS A 10 -12.12 2.94 21.31
CA LYS A 10 -12.32 3.39 22.71
C LYS A 10 -13.59 2.78 23.28
N ASN A 11 -13.36 1.75 24.12
CA ASN A 11 -14.25 1.17 25.11
C ASN A 11 -15.73 0.95 24.77
N LYS A 12 -16.11 -0.34 24.78
CA LYS A 12 -17.47 -0.91 24.93
C LYS A 12 -18.59 -0.02 24.39
N PHE A 13 -19.14 -0.46 23.27
CA PHE A 13 -20.44 0.03 22.79
C PHE A 13 -21.45 0.06 23.94
N ASP A 14 -21.81 1.24 24.40
CA ASP A 14 -22.89 1.40 25.32
C ASP A 14 -24.21 1.10 24.60
N ARG A 15 -25.28 0.70 25.31
CA ARG A 15 -26.58 0.35 24.69
C ARG A 15 -27.15 1.45 23.80
N MET A 16 -26.77 2.71 24.04
CA MET A 16 -27.16 3.85 23.21
C MET A 16 -26.48 3.83 21.81
N ASP A 17 -25.27 3.33 21.73
CA ASP A 17 -24.55 3.20 20.47
C ASP A 17 -25.15 2.10 19.58
N MET A 18 -25.68 1.02 20.18
CA MET A 18 -26.36 -0.06 19.45
C MET A 18 -27.68 0.40 18.80
N ALA A 19 -28.41 1.32 19.41
CA ALA A 19 -29.61 1.90 18.79
C ALA A 19 -29.28 2.76 17.58
N PHE A 20 -28.14 3.46 17.59
CA PHE A 20 -27.65 4.22 16.47
C PHE A 20 -27.07 3.30 15.37
N VAL A 21 -26.34 2.24 15.73
CA VAL A 21 -25.89 1.18 14.82
C VAL A 21 -27.08 0.50 14.15
N SER A 22 -28.16 0.22 14.89
CA SER A 22 -29.42 -0.31 14.34
C SER A 22 -30.07 0.68 13.37
N LYS A 23 -30.02 1.98 13.66
CA LYS A 23 -30.53 3.02 12.76
C LYS A 23 -29.69 3.17 11.48
N ILE A 24 -28.38 2.99 11.58
CA ILE A 24 -27.48 2.94 10.43
C ILE A 24 -27.71 1.66 9.63
N SER A 25 -27.90 0.52 10.28
CA SER A 25 -28.24 -0.74 9.64
C SER A 25 -29.59 -0.66 8.90
N SER A 26 -30.57 0.09 9.41
CA SER A 26 -31.84 0.35 8.73
C SER A 26 -31.71 1.29 7.53
N MET A 27 -30.57 1.98 7.39
CA MET A 27 -30.25 2.87 6.28
C MET A 27 -29.43 2.17 5.17
N ASN A 28 -29.46 0.84 5.09
CA ASN A 28 -28.69 0.06 4.12
C ASN A 28 -27.14 0.20 4.26
N TYR A 29 -26.62 0.60 5.40
CA TYR A 29 -25.30 0.17 5.79
C TYR A 29 -25.38 -1.35 5.98
N GLY A 30 -25.54 -2.06 4.86
CA GLY A 30 -25.49 -3.51 4.83
C GLY A 30 -24.25 -3.96 5.59
N THR A 31 -24.22 -5.18 6.02
CA THR A 31 -23.13 -5.76 6.80
C THR A 31 -21.74 -5.51 6.23
N HIS A 32 -21.63 -5.07 4.94
CA HIS A 32 -20.38 -4.89 4.23
C HIS A 32 -20.04 -3.41 4.03
N HIS A 33 -18.84 -3.03 4.50
CA HIS A 33 -18.33 -1.67 4.36
C HIS A 33 -16.80 -1.67 4.20
N ARG A 34 -16.26 -0.52 3.77
CA ARG A 34 -14.83 -0.24 3.74
C ARG A 34 -14.53 1.02 4.54
N VAL A 35 -13.31 1.10 5.06
CA VAL A 35 -12.80 2.34 5.65
C VAL A 35 -11.93 3.05 4.62
N ILE A 36 -12.21 4.33 4.40
CA ILE A 36 -11.42 5.21 3.53
C ILE A 36 -10.67 6.23 4.37
N LEU A 37 -9.42 6.47 4.01
CA LEU A 37 -8.56 7.48 4.60
C LEU A 37 -8.14 8.45 3.48
N ILE A 38 -8.42 9.75 3.66
CA ILE A 38 -8.03 10.79 2.74
C ILE A 38 -7.10 11.75 3.46
N GLY A 39 -5.88 11.87 2.97
CA GLY A 39 -4.87 12.76 3.54
C GLY A 39 -4.35 13.78 2.54
N PHE A 40 -3.88 14.90 3.02
CA PHE A 40 -3.44 16.04 2.23
C PHE A 40 -1.98 16.36 2.52
N GLN A 41 -1.25 16.75 1.47
CA GLN A 41 0.16 17.13 1.60
C GLN A 41 0.34 18.37 2.49
N LYS A 42 -0.61 19.34 2.41
CA LYS A 42 -0.61 20.55 3.23
C LYS A 42 -1.82 20.55 4.16
N GLN A 43 -1.65 21.11 5.35
CA GLN A 43 -2.75 21.27 6.29
C GLN A 43 -3.90 22.06 5.67
N LYS A 44 -5.11 21.58 5.86
CA LYS A 44 -6.33 22.20 5.34
C LYS A 44 -7.12 22.90 6.43
N THR A 45 -7.81 23.98 6.05
CA THR A 45 -8.73 24.67 6.95
C THR A 45 -9.97 23.81 7.20
N GLU A 46 -10.61 24.01 8.33
CA GLU A 46 -11.84 23.30 8.69
C GLU A 46 -12.92 23.44 7.60
N ARG A 47 -13.04 24.62 6.99
CA ARG A 47 -13.98 24.88 5.89
C ARG A 47 -13.74 23.97 4.69
N ILE A 48 -12.47 23.75 4.31
CA ILE A 48 -12.10 22.84 3.22
C ILE A 48 -12.46 21.42 3.58
N LEU A 49 -12.14 20.98 4.80
CA LEU A 49 -12.45 19.62 5.26
C LEU A 49 -13.96 19.35 5.28
N GLN A 50 -14.78 20.32 5.72
CA GLN A 50 -16.25 20.24 5.67
C GLN A 50 -16.77 20.17 4.22
N ASN A 51 -16.17 20.92 3.29
CA ASN A 51 -16.56 20.85 1.88
C ASN A 51 -16.28 19.48 1.29
N ILE A 52 -15.12 18.89 1.61
CA ILE A 52 -14.76 17.52 1.17
C ILE A 52 -15.73 16.49 1.73
N GLN A 53 -16.10 16.61 3.02
CA GLN A 53 -17.12 15.72 3.61
C GLN A 53 -18.46 15.82 2.87
N ARG A 54 -18.83 17.02 2.39
CA ARG A 54 -20.00 17.21 1.54
C ARG A 54 -19.85 16.53 0.19
N ILE A 55 -18.71 16.68 -0.48
CA ILE A 55 -18.43 15.98 -1.76
C ILE A 55 -18.56 14.47 -1.59
N LEU A 56 -17.99 13.93 -0.52
CA LEU A 56 -18.09 12.50 -0.22
C LEU A 56 -19.54 12.06 0.03
N LYS A 57 -20.29 12.87 0.76
CA LYS A 57 -21.70 12.61 1.02
C LYS A 57 -22.54 12.66 -0.26
N ASP A 58 -22.27 13.60 -1.15
CA ASP A 58 -22.97 13.72 -2.43
C ASP A 58 -22.64 12.55 -3.37
N ALA A 59 -21.40 12.07 -3.35
CA ALA A 59 -20.95 10.94 -4.16
C ALA A 59 -21.43 9.57 -3.65
N TYR A 60 -21.41 9.38 -2.32
CA TYR A 60 -21.63 8.05 -1.70
C TYR A 60 -22.88 8.02 -0.79
N GLY A 61 -23.65 9.09 -0.71
CA GLY A 61 -24.84 9.15 0.14
C GLY A 61 -24.49 9.33 1.62
N ILE A 62 -25.23 8.65 2.50
CA ILE A 62 -25.02 8.78 3.94
C ILE A 62 -23.75 8.04 4.34
N MET A 63 -22.79 8.79 4.84
CA MET A 63 -21.47 8.34 5.16
C MET A 63 -21.10 8.72 6.59
N LEU A 64 -20.52 7.81 7.34
CA LEU A 64 -19.92 8.13 8.63
C LEU A 64 -18.52 8.68 8.40
N THR A 65 -18.31 9.97 8.68
CA THR A 65 -17.01 10.60 8.55
C THR A 65 -16.57 11.26 9.82
N THR A 66 -15.27 11.28 10.05
CA THR A 66 -14.62 12.09 11.07
C THR A 66 -13.37 12.74 10.52
N VAL A 67 -12.95 13.84 11.14
CA VAL A 67 -11.69 14.50 10.84
C VAL A 67 -10.73 14.25 12.00
N TRP A 68 -9.56 13.76 11.69
CA TRP A 68 -8.49 13.54 12.66
C TRP A 68 -7.20 14.15 12.13
N GLN A 69 -6.68 15.16 12.83
CA GLN A 69 -5.55 15.97 12.34
C GLN A 69 -5.84 16.56 10.95
N ASN A 70 -5.06 16.16 9.93
CA ASN A 70 -5.23 16.59 8.53
C ASN A 70 -5.79 15.46 7.65
N LEU A 71 -6.45 14.49 8.25
CA LEU A 71 -7.01 13.32 7.59
C LEU A 71 -8.54 13.33 7.69
N ILE A 72 -9.20 12.92 6.64
CA ILE A 72 -10.62 12.57 6.66
C ILE A 72 -10.71 11.05 6.67
N ILE A 73 -11.43 10.50 7.64
CA ILE A 73 -11.68 9.08 7.79
C ILE A 73 -13.16 8.86 7.55
N GLY A 74 -13.50 7.92 6.66
CA GLY A 74 -14.87 7.60 6.34
C GLY A 74 -15.15 6.11 6.39
N ILE A 75 -16.38 5.75 6.75
CA ILE A 75 -16.91 4.39 6.62
C ILE A 75 -17.92 4.43 5.49
N LEU A 76 -17.66 3.67 4.43
CA LEU A 76 -18.43 3.63 3.20
C LEU A 76 -19.10 2.28 3.01
N PRO A 77 -20.40 2.22 2.64
CA PRO A 77 -21.02 0.96 2.22
C PRO A 77 -20.30 0.37 0.99
N GLU A 78 -20.03 -0.93 1.00
CA GLU A 78 -19.33 -1.63 -0.09
C GLU A 78 -20.00 -1.44 -1.45
N SER A 79 -21.33 -1.48 -1.47
CA SER A 79 -22.14 -1.39 -2.71
C SER A 79 -21.93 -0.09 -3.50
N GLN A 80 -21.23 0.88 -2.94
CA GLN A 80 -21.02 2.19 -3.54
C GLN A 80 -19.55 2.45 -3.91
N ILE A 81 -18.64 1.49 -3.66
CA ILE A 81 -17.21 1.67 -3.91
C ILE A 81 -16.77 0.80 -5.07
N ASP A 82 -16.61 1.40 -6.23
CA ASP A 82 -15.78 0.90 -7.32
C ASP A 82 -14.59 1.83 -7.54
N VAL A 83 -13.55 1.32 -8.20
CA VAL A 83 -12.32 2.08 -8.46
C VAL A 83 -12.59 3.34 -9.30
N GLY A 84 -13.59 3.30 -10.18
CA GLY A 84 -13.99 4.45 -11.01
C GLY A 84 -14.57 5.58 -10.17
N SER A 85 -15.50 5.24 -9.27
CA SER A 85 -16.12 6.24 -8.37
C SER A 85 -15.10 6.90 -7.43
N ILE A 86 -14.12 6.14 -6.94
CA ILE A 86 -13.04 6.68 -6.11
C ILE A 86 -12.17 7.67 -6.90
N LYS A 87 -11.88 7.37 -8.16
CA LYS A 87 -11.11 8.27 -9.04
C LYS A 87 -11.84 9.58 -9.32
N GLU A 88 -13.14 9.53 -9.58
CA GLU A 88 -13.94 10.74 -9.79
C GLU A 88 -13.92 11.65 -8.55
N VAL A 89 -14.09 11.05 -7.37
CA VAL A 89 -13.99 11.76 -6.09
C VAL A 89 -12.59 12.33 -5.87
N TYR A 90 -11.54 11.55 -6.16
CA TYR A 90 -10.15 12.00 -6.09
C TYR A 90 -9.95 13.26 -6.92
N HIS A 91 -10.30 13.24 -8.21
CA HIS A 91 -10.13 14.38 -9.09
C HIS A 91 -11.00 15.58 -8.69
N GLY A 92 -12.20 15.33 -8.15
CA GLY A 92 -13.04 16.40 -7.61
C GLY A 92 -12.38 17.13 -6.43
N ILE A 93 -11.81 16.38 -5.51
CA ILE A 93 -11.12 16.93 -4.32
C ILE A 93 -9.77 17.56 -4.71
N GLU A 94 -9.00 16.92 -5.60
CA GLU A 94 -7.69 17.39 -6.05
C GLU A 94 -7.76 18.79 -6.65
N LYS A 95 -8.79 19.10 -7.45
CA LYS A 95 -9.00 20.41 -8.04
C LYS A 95 -9.14 21.53 -6.98
N GLU A 96 -9.72 21.22 -5.82
CA GLU A 96 -9.93 22.18 -4.74
C GLU A 96 -8.76 22.25 -3.76
N THR A 97 -8.03 21.15 -3.59
CA THR A 97 -7.09 21.01 -2.47
C THR A 97 -5.64 20.81 -2.91
N GLY A 98 -5.40 20.52 -4.18
CA GLY A 98 -4.10 20.06 -4.66
C GLY A 98 -3.85 18.61 -4.26
N GLU A 99 -2.60 18.23 -4.16
CA GLU A 99 -2.18 16.83 -3.97
C GLU A 99 -2.76 16.21 -2.70
N LEU A 100 -3.38 15.04 -2.86
CA LEU A 100 -3.95 14.23 -1.79
C LEU A 100 -3.60 12.75 -2.00
N LYS A 101 -3.87 11.94 -0.97
CA LYS A 101 -3.77 10.48 -1.02
C LYS A 101 -5.07 9.87 -0.55
N ILE A 102 -5.50 8.79 -1.20
CA ILE A 102 -6.66 7.99 -0.78
C ILE A 102 -6.22 6.56 -0.56
N ALA A 103 -6.44 6.07 0.65
CA ALA A 103 -6.24 4.68 1.03
C ALA A 103 -7.56 4.04 1.44
N VAL A 104 -7.78 2.79 1.03
CA VAL A 104 -9.03 2.08 1.26
C VAL A 104 -8.75 0.70 1.85
N SER A 105 -9.47 0.33 2.91
CA SER A 105 -9.37 -0.98 3.55
C SER A 105 -9.96 -2.10 2.69
N THR A 106 -9.75 -3.35 3.10
CA THR A 106 -10.58 -4.47 2.64
C THR A 106 -12.02 -4.32 3.11
N ILE A 107 -12.91 -5.13 2.52
CA ILE A 107 -14.31 -5.22 2.92
C ILE A 107 -14.39 -5.74 4.35
N LYS A 108 -15.20 -5.09 5.18
CA LYS A 108 -15.55 -5.50 6.54
C LYS A 108 -17.01 -5.93 6.58
N CYS A 109 -17.27 -7.03 7.26
CA CYS A 109 -18.61 -7.62 7.32
C CYS A 109 -19.43 -7.14 8.53
N ARG A 110 -18.80 -6.51 9.51
CA ARG A 110 -19.41 -6.00 10.73
C ARG A 110 -18.83 -4.64 11.09
N LEU A 111 -19.64 -3.74 11.64
CA LEU A 111 -19.19 -2.40 12.02
C LEU A 111 -18.09 -2.42 13.10
N GLU A 112 -18.07 -3.44 13.95
CA GLU A 112 -17.03 -3.64 14.98
C GLU A 112 -15.63 -3.88 14.35
N GLU A 113 -15.59 -4.32 13.10
CA GLU A 113 -14.35 -4.52 12.33
C GLU A 113 -13.81 -3.22 11.72
N SER A 114 -14.50 -2.08 11.89
CA SER A 114 -14.06 -0.79 11.34
C SER A 114 -12.71 -0.35 11.88
N ASN A 115 -12.37 -0.72 13.13
CA ASN A 115 -11.03 -0.45 13.68
C ASN A 115 -9.95 -1.20 12.89
N GLN A 116 -10.16 -2.46 12.55
CA GLN A 116 -9.26 -3.23 11.68
C GLN A 116 -9.17 -2.58 10.29
N GLY A 117 -10.31 -2.20 9.71
CA GLY A 117 -10.34 -1.47 8.45
C GLY A 117 -9.54 -0.17 8.49
N PHE A 118 -9.63 0.57 9.59
CA PHE A 118 -8.81 1.77 9.78
C PHE A 118 -7.31 1.46 9.81
N GLN A 119 -6.89 0.42 10.55
CA GLN A 119 -5.48 0.01 10.57
C GLN A 119 -4.97 -0.39 9.17
N GLU A 120 -5.78 -1.11 8.40
CA GLU A 120 -5.47 -1.43 7.01
C GLU A 120 -5.34 -0.18 6.13
N ALA A 121 -6.26 0.78 6.27
CA ALA A 121 -6.20 2.04 5.53
C ALA A 121 -4.97 2.88 5.91
N VAL A 122 -4.56 2.90 7.18
CA VAL A 122 -3.32 3.57 7.63
C VAL A 122 -2.10 2.94 6.98
N ARG A 123 -1.97 1.61 7.03
CA ARG A 123 -0.85 0.90 6.37
C ARG A 123 -0.77 1.21 4.87
N THR A 124 -1.94 1.17 4.22
CA THR A 124 -2.04 1.50 2.80
C THR A 124 -1.60 2.93 2.54
N TYR A 125 -2.04 3.87 3.37
CA TYR A 125 -1.70 5.29 3.25
C TYR A 125 -0.19 5.54 3.36
N ASP A 126 0.47 4.90 4.33
CA ASP A 126 1.92 5.01 4.55
C ASP A 126 2.72 4.47 3.35
N MET A 127 2.16 3.47 2.66
CA MET A 127 2.81 2.78 1.55
C MET A 127 2.60 3.45 0.18
N ILE A 128 1.63 4.35 0.02
CA ILE A 128 1.26 4.94 -1.28
C ILE A 128 2.47 5.57 -2.00
N ASP A 129 3.24 6.41 -1.31
CA ASP A 129 4.39 7.10 -1.92
C ASP A 129 5.50 6.14 -2.35
N THR A 130 5.61 5.02 -1.68
CA THR A 130 6.68 4.05 -1.90
C THR A 130 6.34 3.07 -3.02
N MET A 131 5.09 2.70 -3.14
CA MET A 131 4.66 1.73 -4.13
C MET A 131 4.70 2.27 -5.56
N ARG A 132 4.67 3.59 -5.77
CA ARG A 132 4.81 4.33 -7.06
C ARG A 132 4.07 3.71 -8.26
N LYS A 133 3.06 2.86 -8.00
CA LYS A 133 2.41 2.07 -9.04
C LYS A 133 1.41 2.88 -9.87
N TYR A 134 0.93 4.00 -9.32
CA TYR A 134 -0.14 4.79 -9.91
C TYR A 134 0.24 6.26 -9.99
N SER A 135 -0.17 6.92 -11.07
CA SER A 135 -0.08 8.39 -11.22
C SER A 135 -1.02 9.08 -10.22
N GLU A 136 -2.17 8.49 -9.96
CA GLU A 136 -3.11 8.90 -8.93
C GLU A 136 -2.69 8.25 -7.62
N LYS A 137 -2.63 9.02 -6.55
CA LYS A 137 -2.29 8.53 -5.22
C LYS A 137 -3.50 7.88 -4.53
N ILE A 138 -4.05 6.86 -5.18
CA ILE A 138 -5.15 6.02 -4.69
C ILE A 138 -4.64 4.60 -4.57
N MET A 139 -4.92 3.93 -3.46
CA MET A 139 -4.53 2.53 -3.25
C MET A 139 -5.53 1.80 -2.36
N LEU A 140 -5.85 0.57 -2.74
CA LEU A 140 -6.60 -0.36 -1.91
C LEU A 140 -5.62 -1.24 -1.12
N TYR A 141 -6.02 -1.69 0.08
CA TYR A 141 -5.20 -2.57 0.90
C TYR A 141 -4.82 -3.87 0.17
N GLU A 142 -5.74 -4.40 -0.65
CA GLU A 142 -5.50 -5.59 -1.48
C GLU A 142 -4.31 -5.42 -2.45
N ASP A 143 -4.03 -4.20 -2.88
CA ASP A 143 -2.91 -3.88 -3.79
C ASP A 143 -1.54 -3.96 -3.12
N LEU A 144 -1.48 -3.92 -1.79
CA LEU A 144 -0.23 -4.08 -1.06
C LEU A 144 0.39 -5.47 -1.24
N GLY A 145 -0.44 -6.50 -1.39
CA GLY A 145 0.03 -7.87 -1.46
C GLY A 145 0.92 -8.22 -0.26
N ILE A 146 2.12 -8.76 -0.52
CA ILE A 146 3.06 -9.14 0.55
C ILE A 146 3.52 -7.95 1.42
N PHE A 147 3.51 -6.72 0.91
CA PHE A 147 3.91 -5.57 1.71
C PHE A 147 2.99 -5.30 2.90
N GLY A 148 1.68 -5.62 2.78
CA GLY A 148 0.77 -5.57 3.92
C GLY A 148 1.20 -6.49 5.07
N LEU A 149 1.62 -7.72 4.74
CA LEU A 149 2.14 -8.68 5.71
C LEU A 149 3.48 -8.20 6.31
N LEU A 150 4.41 -7.74 5.49
CA LEU A 150 5.71 -7.26 5.95
C LEU A 150 5.58 -6.03 6.85
N TYR A 151 4.63 -5.14 6.55
CA TYR A 151 4.36 -3.97 7.38
C TYR A 151 3.93 -4.35 8.80
N ASP A 152 3.16 -5.45 8.95
CA ASP A 152 2.73 -5.92 10.27
C ASP A 152 3.85 -6.56 11.08
N LEU A 153 4.78 -7.22 10.42
CA LEU A 153 5.91 -7.87 11.09
C LEU A 153 6.83 -6.84 11.74
N LYS A 154 7.19 -5.75 11.04
CA LYS A 154 8.06 -4.65 11.51
C LYS A 154 9.28 -5.13 12.31
N GLU A 155 9.94 -6.19 11.84
CA GLU A 155 11.09 -6.81 12.49
C GLU A 155 12.38 -6.56 11.66
N PRO A 156 13.04 -5.38 11.81
CA PRO A 156 14.18 -4.99 10.96
C PRO A 156 15.31 -6.01 10.96
N THR A 157 15.64 -6.60 12.10
CA THR A 157 16.71 -7.60 12.22
C THR A 157 16.41 -8.88 11.45
N VAL A 158 15.14 -9.33 11.46
CA VAL A 158 14.69 -10.50 10.69
C VAL A 158 14.73 -10.18 9.20
N PHE A 159 14.28 -9.01 8.80
CA PHE A 159 14.31 -8.57 7.41
C PHE A 159 15.73 -8.48 6.88
N GLU A 160 16.62 -7.85 7.64
CA GLU A 160 18.03 -7.72 7.28
C GLU A 160 18.70 -9.07 7.12
N ALA A 161 18.53 -9.97 8.08
CA ALA A 161 19.09 -11.32 8.01
C ALA A 161 18.58 -12.09 6.79
N TYR A 162 17.28 -11.96 6.46
CA TYR A 162 16.68 -12.65 5.33
C TYR A 162 17.24 -12.18 3.99
N TYR A 163 17.19 -10.88 3.68
CA TYR A 163 17.65 -10.42 2.37
C TYR A 163 19.18 -10.48 2.22
N LYS A 164 19.93 -10.30 3.32
CA LYS A 164 21.38 -10.54 3.30
C LYS A 164 21.71 -12.00 3.01
N GLY A 165 21.00 -12.93 3.62
CA GLY A 165 21.20 -14.37 3.34
C GLY A 165 20.96 -14.73 1.88
N VAL A 166 20.10 -14.00 1.16
CA VAL A 166 19.85 -14.23 -0.27
C VAL A 166 20.91 -13.57 -1.17
N PHE A 167 21.40 -12.36 -0.83
CA PHE A 167 22.18 -11.54 -1.75
C PHE A 167 23.66 -11.35 -1.36
N GLN A 168 24.10 -11.79 -0.18
CA GLN A 168 25.44 -11.49 0.32
C GLN A 168 26.57 -11.99 -0.62
N GLU A 169 26.40 -13.15 -1.25
CA GLU A 169 27.39 -13.69 -2.17
C GLU A 169 27.52 -12.83 -3.43
N LEU A 170 26.39 -12.34 -3.93
CA LEU A 170 26.36 -11.49 -5.10
C LEU A 170 26.96 -10.11 -4.82
N TRP A 171 26.69 -9.52 -3.64
CA TRP A 171 27.30 -8.26 -3.22
C TRP A 171 28.80 -8.39 -3.01
N HIS A 172 29.24 -9.51 -2.40
CA HIS A 172 30.67 -9.76 -2.21
C HIS A 172 31.39 -9.94 -3.54
N TYR A 173 30.76 -10.60 -4.51
CA TYR A 173 31.30 -10.72 -5.86
C TYR A 173 31.40 -9.37 -6.56
N ASP A 174 30.35 -8.54 -6.48
CA ASP A 174 30.33 -7.18 -7.06
C ASP A 174 31.43 -6.30 -6.46
N GLU A 175 31.68 -6.40 -5.15
CA GLU A 175 32.73 -5.64 -4.45
C GLU A 175 34.13 -6.04 -4.91
N ILE A 176 34.41 -7.35 -5.04
CA ILE A 176 35.72 -7.84 -5.45
C ILE A 176 36.03 -7.57 -6.92
N HIS A 177 35.03 -7.72 -7.78
CA HIS A 177 35.21 -7.66 -9.23
C HIS A 177 34.77 -6.34 -9.88
N GLU A 178 34.36 -5.38 -9.06
CA GLU A 178 33.84 -4.06 -9.52
C GLU A 178 32.73 -4.24 -10.55
N THR A 179 31.82 -5.21 -10.33
CA THR A 179 30.69 -5.51 -11.20
C THR A 179 29.39 -4.92 -10.68
N HIS A 180 28.30 -5.04 -11.45
CA HIS A 180 26.96 -4.55 -11.12
C HIS A 180 25.93 -5.66 -11.29
N LEU A 181 26.24 -6.86 -10.79
CA LEU A 181 25.37 -8.03 -10.94
C LEU A 181 24.09 -7.89 -10.11
N PHE A 182 24.20 -7.38 -8.87
CA PHE A 182 23.03 -7.15 -8.02
C PHE A 182 22.06 -6.12 -8.66
N GLU A 183 22.57 -5.01 -9.17
CA GLU A 183 21.76 -4.01 -9.89
C GLU A 183 21.09 -4.63 -11.12
N THR A 184 21.83 -5.48 -11.84
CA THR A 184 21.31 -6.22 -13.01
C THR A 184 20.18 -7.16 -12.61
N LEU A 185 20.34 -7.91 -11.50
CA LEU A 185 19.32 -8.82 -10.97
C LEU A 185 18.05 -8.05 -10.56
N GLU A 186 18.20 -6.95 -9.81
CA GLU A 186 17.09 -6.11 -9.37
C GLU A 186 16.32 -5.53 -10.57
N CYS A 187 17.04 -5.01 -11.57
CA CYS A 187 16.46 -4.48 -12.80
C CYS A 187 15.74 -5.57 -13.60
N TYR A 188 16.32 -6.77 -13.70
CA TYR A 188 15.73 -7.91 -14.42
C TYR A 188 14.40 -8.35 -13.81
N PHE A 189 14.32 -8.49 -12.48
CA PHE A 189 13.07 -8.84 -11.82
C PHE A 189 12.05 -7.72 -11.82
N ARG A 190 12.47 -6.45 -11.74
CA ARG A 190 11.58 -5.29 -11.87
C ARG A 190 10.93 -5.21 -13.25
N ASN A 191 11.64 -5.64 -14.29
CA ASN A 191 11.15 -5.73 -15.66
C ASN A 191 10.49 -7.09 -15.98
N GLU A 192 10.01 -7.82 -14.97
CA GLU A 192 9.27 -9.09 -15.14
C GLU A 192 10.06 -10.12 -15.95
N CYS A 193 11.38 -10.15 -15.79
CA CYS A 193 12.33 -11.00 -16.51
C CYS A 193 12.39 -10.74 -18.04
N ASP A 194 11.89 -9.60 -18.50
CA ASP A 194 12.01 -9.17 -19.89
C ASP A 194 13.43 -8.68 -20.19
N LYS A 195 14.15 -9.45 -21.00
CA LYS A 195 15.55 -9.17 -21.33
C LYS A 195 15.72 -7.89 -22.16
N GLN A 196 14.79 -7.59 -23.07
CA GLN A 196 14.90 -6.42 -23.94
C GLN A 196 14.68 -5.14 -23.13
N LYS A 197 13.64 -5.10 -22.29
CA LYS A 197 13.37 -3.98 -21.37
C LYS A 197 14.52 -3.77 -20.40
N THR A 198 15.04 -4.84 -19.81
CA THR A 198 16.16 -4.79 -18.86
C THR A 198 17.44 -4.26 -19.52
N ALA A 199 17.82 -4.79 -20.70
CA ALA A 199 19.00 -4.33 -21.42
C ALA A 199 18.90 -2.85 -21.79
N LYS A 200 17.71 -2.41 -22.25
CA LYS A 200 17.43 -1.01 -22.55
C LYS A 200 17.53 -0.10 -21.32
N GLU A 201 16.98 -0.53 -20.18
CA GLU A 201 17.00 0.26 -18.94
C GLU A 201 18.41 0.38 -18.37
N LEU A 202 19.22 -0.69 -18.48
CA LEU A 202 20.62 -0.70 -18.04
C LEU A 202 21.59 -0.09 -19.05
N PHE A 203 21.11 0.34 -20.22
CA PHE A 203 21.93 0.88 -21.32
C PHE A 203 23.04 -0.08 -21.78
N ILE A 204 22.74 -1.40 -21.81
CA ILE A 204 23.68 -2.45 -22.26
C ILE A 204 23.09 -3.26 -23.43
N HIS A 205 23.97 -3.96 -24.16
CA HIS A 205 23.52 -4.89 -25.19
C HIS A 205 22.91 -6.16 -24.58
N GLU A 206 21.93 -6.79 -25.24
CA GLU A 206 21.27 -8.02 -24.76
C GLU A 206 22.27 -9.18 -24.51
N ASN A 207 23.34 -9.28 -25.28
CA ASN A 207 24.37 -10.28 -25.06
C ASN A 207 25.13 -10.04 -23.74
N THR A 208 25.40 -8.78 -23.40
CA THR A 208 25.99 -8.41 -22.11
C THR A 208 25.06 -8.75 -20.95
N LEU A 209 23.76 -8.47 -21.12
CA LEU A 209 22.77 -8.87 -20.13
C LEU A 209 22.72 -10.38 -19.94
N ARG A 210 22.74 -11.15 -21.04
CA ARG A 210 22.73 -12.61 -20.99
C ARG A 210 23.96 -13.16 -20.26
N TYR A 211 25.12 -12.58 -20.51
CA TYR A 211 26.34 -12.92 -19.79
C TYR A 211 26.24 -12.61 -18.31
N ARG A 212 25.74 -11.42 -17.94
CA ARG A 212 25.54 -11.04 -16.52
C ARG A 212 24.56 -11.94 -15.81
N ILE A 213 23.44 -12.32 -16.45
CA ILE A 213 22.46 -13.26 -15.89
C ILE A 213 23.14 -14.62 -15.61
N HIS A 214 23.96 -15.12 -16.52
CA HIS A 214 24.70 -16.38 -16.31
C HIS A 214 25.68 -16.25 -15.14
N GLN A 215 26.43 -15.14 -15.04
CA GLN A 215 27.32 -14.91 -13.90
C GLN A 215 26.56 -14.83 -12.57
N ILE A 216 25.33 -14.24 -12.55
CA ILE A 216 24.48 -14.22 -11.38
C ILE A 216 24.10 -15.64 -10.96
N GLU A 217 23.67 -16.49 -11.91
CA GLU A 217 23.33 -17.88 -11.65
C GLU A 217 24.53 -18.67 -11.08
N GLU A 218 25.71 -18.49 -11.64
CA GLU A 218 26.96 -19.12 -11.16
C GLU A 218 27.35 -18.61 -9.76
N THR A 219 27.32 -17.27 -9.53
CA THR A 219 27.71 -16.67 -8.25
C THR A 219 26.79 -17.10 -7.11
N MET A 220 25.49 -17.16 -7.37
CA MET A 220 24.48 -17.54 -6.37
C MET A 220 24.30 -19.07 -6.27
N ASP A 221 24.88 -19.85 -7.17
CA ASP A 221 24.61 -21.29 -7.34
C ASP A 221 23.09 -21.58 -7.42
N LYS A 222 22.39 -20.81 -8.24
CA LYS A 222 20.92 -20.86 -8.36
C LYS A 222 20.46 -20.72 -9.81
N ASP A 223 19.47 -21.53 -10.20
CA ASP A 223 18.80 -21.41 -11.49
C ASP A 223 17.66 -20.37 -11.40
N LEU A 224 17.82 -19.26 -12.11
CA LEU A 224 16.82 -18.18 -12.16
C LEU A 224 15.54 -18.56 -12.94
N LYS A 225 15.43 -19.79 -13.43
CA LYS A 225 14.18 -20.34 -14.00
C LYS A 225 13.40 -21.15 -12.97
N ASN A 226 14.02 -21.53 -11.85
CA ASN A 226 13.37 -22.27 -10.80
C ASN A 226 12.40 -21.36 -10.03
N VAL A 227 11.12 -21.72 -9.96
CA VAL A 227 10.08 -20.91 -9.34
C VAL A 227 10.33 -20.63 -7.85
N ASN A 228 10.94 -21.56 -7.12
CA ASN A 228 11.27 -21.35 -5.70
C ASN A 228 12.38 -20.31 -5.56
N VAL A 229 13.41 -20.39 -6.40
CA VAL A 229 14.51 -19.40 -6.45
C VAL A 229 13.97 -18.01 -6.81
N ILE A 230 13.10 -17.91 -7.82
CA ILE A 230 12.43 -16.68 -8.20
C ILE A 230 11.65 -16.11 -7.02
N THR A 231 10.89 -16.96 -6.33
CA THR A 231 10.08 -16.55 -5.17
C THR A 231 10.97 -15.99 -4.06
N ASP A 232 12.06 -16.66 -3.72
CA ASP A 232 12.99 -16.22 -2.68
C ASP A 232 13.64 -14.88 -3.04
N ILE A 233 14.12 -14.74 -4.28
CA ILE A 233 14.75 -13.50 -4.75
C ILE A 233 13.73 -12.34 -4.75
N VAL A 234 12.54 -12.53 -5.32
CA VAL A 234 11.50 -11.51 -5.38
C VAL A 234 11.04 -11.11 -3.98
N THR A 235 10.92 -12.08 -3.07
CA THR A 235 10.58 -11.80 -1.67
C THR A 235 11.69 -11.00 -0.99
N ALA A 236 12.95 -11.40 -1.16
CA ALA A 236 14.08 -10.69 -0.59
C ALA A 236 14.24 -9.25 -1.11
N LEU A 237 13.96 -9.00 -2.40
CA LEU A 237 13.91 -7.66 -2.97
C LEU A 237 12.79 -6.82 -2.34
N LYS A 238 11.62 -7.41 -2.11
CA LYS A 238 10.49 -6.73 -1.44
C LYS A 238 10.79 -6.44 0.03
N VAL A 239 11.39 -7.39 0.74
CA VAL A 239 11.82 -7.22 2.15
C VAL A 239 12.87 -6.11 2.25
N ARG A 240 13.87 -6.09 1.39
CA ARG A 240 14.88 -5.02 1.34
C ARG A 240 14.23 -3.65 1.07
N ARG A 241 13.27 -3.60 0.17
CA ARG A 241 12.51 -2.36 -0.10
C ARG A 241 11.68 -1.93 1.09
N MET A 242 11.08 -2.87 1.83
CA MET A 242 10.34 -2.57 3.07
C MET A 242 11.25 -1.97 4.13
N MET A 243 12.49 -2.46 4.28
CA MET A 243 13.49 -1.86 5.18
C MET A 243 13.76 -0.40 4.83
N GLN A 244 13.98 -0.08 3.54
CA GLN A 244 14.20 1.29 3.10
C GLN A 244 13.02 2.22 3.41
N ILE A 245 11.81 1.69 3.47
CA ILE A 245 10.60 2.44 3.87
C ILE A 245 10.62 2.70 5.36
N LEU A 246 10.89 1.67 6.16
CA LEU A 246 10.91 1.79 7.63
C LEU A 246 12.01 2.73 8.11
N ASP A 247 13.15 2.78 7.43
CA ASP A 247 14.28 3.66 7.75
C ASP A 247 14.00 5.15 7.42
N ASN A 248 12.99 5.43 6.58
CA ASN A 248 12.61 6.79 6.16
C ASN A 248 11.35 7.33 6.91
N VAL A 249 10.78 6.55 7.82
CA VAL A 249 9.63 6.92 8.66
C VAL A 249 10.08 7.25 10.07
#